data_4e87759c83423b84b7e0cf845622072f
#
_entry.id   4e87759c83423b84b7e0cf845622072f
#
_cell.length_a   1.000
_cell.length_b   1.000
_cell.length_c   1.000
_cell.angle_alpha   90.00
_cell.angle_beta   90.00
_cell.angle_gamma   90.00
#
_symmetry.space_group_name_H-M   'P 1'
#
loop_
_entity.id
_entity.type
_entity.pdbx_description
1 polymer ?
#
loop_
_entity_poly.entity_id
_entity_poly.type
_entity_poly.pdbx_seq_one_letter_code
_entity_poly.pdbx_strand_id
1 'polypeptide(L)'
;MILLPALTFNSVYSVIRGALWGNKKFVPYCVIDLVEELCMIAMGVFLVSGMTSVFDGAKRIAFAIVFSYLVSFTLSMIYFFVKGGKLADPRAQMKPLLASALPITGMRTSSSLINTVISLILPARLIAAGMSSAEAMSGIGVVMGMSMPVLSIPATLIGSLALVMVPELAENFYRGNHRQLKDNIEKALKLTCLVACAIIPALFALGEDLGVLLFDNEECGRIIKRCCFMLLPTSISMITTSILNSVGYEKQTCGYFFIGAAATLLCTWFLPAYIGIYAQIAGTAASAVISCALNLRLIVKKSKEKVRFLKHTLICAVSILPVCLLGALLRNLFVSVMPLFPAVILTGAILLAADALFLFALGLAEPKWAKLLVKRS
;
A
#
# COMPACT_ATOMS: atom_id res chain seq x y z
N MET A 1 -8.47 -26.37 -6.36
CA MET A 1 -8.07 -27.44 -5.42
C MET A 1 -6.59 -27.35 -5.04
N ILE A 2 -5.65 -27.09 -5.97
CA ILE A 2 -4.18 -27.02 -5.68
C ILE A 2 -3.82 -26.00 -4.59
N LEU A 3 -4.53 -24.87 -4.50
CA LEU A 3 -4.24 -23.79 -3.53
C LEU A 3 -4.82 -24.03 -2.11
N LEU A 4 -5.63 -25.08 -1.88
CA LEU A 4 -6.20 -25.32 -0.56
C LEU A 4 -5.16 -25.58 0.55
N PRO A 5 -4.07 -26.36 0.34
CA PRO A 5 -3.03 -26.50 1.34
C PRO A 5 -2.31 -25.18 1.66
N ALA A 6 -2.17 -24.31 0.66
CA ALA A 6 -1.55 -22.99 0.84
C ALA A 6 -2.28 -22.14 1.88
N LEU A 7 -3.63 -22.18 1.91
CA LEU A 7 -4.43 -21.45 2.89
C LEU A 7 -4.11 -21.90 4.33
N THR A 8 -3.93 -23.22 4.54
CA THR A 8 -3.62 -23.78 5.86
C THR A 8 -2.23 -23.34 6.32
N PHE A 9 -1.21 -23.48 5.46
CA PHE A 9 0.16 -23.07 5.76
C PHE A 9 0.25 -21.58 6.06
N ASN A 10 -0.35 -20.73 5.20
CA ASN A 10 -0.35 -19.29 5.39
C ASN A 10 -1.12 -18.85 6.65
N SER A 11 -2.19 -19.55 7.01
CA SER A 11 -2.96 -19.24 8.24
C SER A 11 -2.11 -19.42 9.48
N VAL A 12 -1.40 -20.54 9.62
CA VAL A 12 -0.52 -20.80 10.76
C VAL A 12 0.66 -19.83 10.77
N TYR A 13 1.29 -19.61 9.60
CA TYR A 13 2.36 -18.62 9.48
C TYR A 13 1.91 -17.24 9.92
N SER A 14 0.72 -16.79 9.52
CA SER A 14 0.17 -15.48 9.89
C SER A 14 0.00 -15.30 11.40
N VAL A 15 -0.31 -16.35 12.16
CA VAL A 15 -0.38 -16.31 13.63
C VAL A 15 1.00 -16.08 14.23
N ILE A 16 2.02 -16.82 13.78
CA ILE A 16 3.40 -16.67 14.26
C ILE A 16 3.95 -15.29 13.88
N ARG A 17 3.68 -14.82 12.67
CA ARG A 17 3.98 -13.48 12.17
C ARG A 17 3.39 -12.40 13.09
N GLY A 18 2.12 -12.52 13.46
CA GLY A 18 1.47 -11.58 14.37
C GLY A 18 2.13 -11.56 15.76
N ALA A 19 2.54 -12.73 16.28
CA ALA A 19 3.28 -12.82 17.55
C ALA A 19 4.67 -12.17 17.47
N LEU A 20 5.39 -12.33 16.34
CA LEU A 20 6.68 -11.67 16.12
C LEU A 20 6.53 -10.14 16.06
N TRP A 21 5.52 -9.63 15.39
CA TRP A 21 5.21 -8.21 15.32
C TRP A 21 4.87 -7.61 16.68
N GLY A 22 3.98 -8.26 17.42
CA GLY A 22 3.61 -7.81 18.76
C GLY A 22 4.80 -7.73 19.71
N ASN A 23 5.77 -8.62 19.54
CA ASN A 23 7.03 -8.62 20.30
C ASN A 23 8.14 -7.74 19.70
N LYS A 24 7.83 -6.92 18.69
CA LYS A 24 8.79 -6.02 17.99
C LYS A 24 10.00 -6.76 17.37
N LYS A 25 9.86 -8.06 17.07
CA LYS A 25 10.89 -8.89 16.42
C LYS A 25 10.72 -8.86 14.92
N PHE A 26 11.09 -7.74 14.29
CA PHE A 26 10.87 -7.52 12.85
C PHE A 26 11.85 -8.29 11.96
N VAL A 27 13.12 -8.42 12.37
CA VAL A 27 14.16 -9.05 11.53
C VAL A 27 13.84 -10.50 11.16
N PRO A 28 13.52 -11.41 12.09
CA PRO A 28 13.18 -12.79 11.73
C PRO A 28 11.98 -12.88 10.77
N TYR A 29 10.99 -12.06 10.99
CA TYR A 29 9.82 -11.96 10.12
C TYR A 29 10.22 -11.52 8.70
N CYS A 30 10.97 -10.41 8.57
CA CYS A 30 11.40 -9.92 7.25
C CYS A 30 12.26 -10.94 6.50
N VAL A 31 13.10 -11.69 7.19
CA VAL A 31 13.92 -12.76 6.57
C VAL A 31 13.04 -13.89 6.04
N ILE A 32 12.05 -14.33 6.82
CA ILE A 32 11.13 -15.40 6.39
C ILE A 32 10.29 -14.95 5.19
N ASP A 33 9.75 -13.72 5.20
CA ASP A 33 8.99 -13.16 4.06
C ASP A 33 9.88 -13.06 2.80
N LEU A 34 11.13 -12.58 2.93
CA LEU A 34 12.05 -12.51 1.79
C LEU A 34 12.35 -13.89 1.20
N VAL A 35 12.56 -14.90 2.06
CA VAL A 35 12.81 -16.28 1.60
C VAL A 35 11.56 -16.82 0.89
N GLU A 36 10.37 -16.57 1.42
CA GLU A 36 9.09 -16.95 0.79
C GLU A 36 8.98 -16.39 -0.63
N GLU A 37 9.15 -15.07 -0.78
CA GLU A 37 9.05 -14.37 -2.07
C GLU A 37 10.12 -14.85 -3.06
N LEU A 38 11.36 -15.03 -2.62
CA LEU A 38 12.43 -15.55 -3.46
C LEU A 38 12.14 -16.98 -3.91
N CYS A 39 11.65 -17.84 -3.01
CA CYS A 39 11.24 -19.19 -3.36
C CYS A 39 10.08 -19.20 -4.37
N MET A 40 9.10 -18.32 -4.20
CA MET A 40 7.97 -18.19 -5.11
C MET A 40 8.43 -17.79 -6.51
N ILE A 41 9.31 -16.78 -6.62
CA ILE A 41 9.86 -16.32 -7.90
C ILE A 41 10.71 -17.42 -8.54
N ALA A 42 11.65 -18.00 -7.80
CA ALA A 42 12.56 -19.04 -8.32
C ALA A 42 11.80 -20.26 -8.83
N MET A 43 10.86 -20.78 -8.03
CA MET A 43 10.00 -21.90 -8.42
C MET A 43 9.06 -21.53 -9.56
N GLY A 44 8.52 -20.32 -9.57
CA GLY A 44 7.66 -19.81 -10.65
C GLY A 44 8.42 -19.79 -11.98
N VAL A 45 9.61 -19.20 -12.02
CA VAL A 45 10.47 -19.15 -13.21
C VAL A 45 10.87 -20.57 -13.66
N PHE A 46 11.31 -21.40 -12.71
CA PHE A 46 11.74 -22.78 -13.01
C PHE A 46 10.60 -23.63 -13.60
N LEU A 47 9.39 -23.54 -13.02
CA LEU A 47 8.27 -24.37 -13.47
C LEU A 47 7.61 -23.84 -14.74
N VAL A 48 7.70 -22.53 -15.03
CA VAL A 48 7.08 -21.91 -16.21
C VAL A 48 8.03 -21.93 -17.41
N SER A 49 9.34 -22.03 -17.22
CA SER A 49 10.32 -22.14 -18.32
C SER A 49 10.03 -23.37 -19.17
N GLY A 50 9.89 -23.17 -20.50
CA GLY A 50 9.64 -24.26 -21.47
C GLY A 50 8.19 -24.67 -21.67
N MET A 51 7.23 -23.79 -21.38
CA MET A 51 5.78 -24.09 -21.50
C MET A 51 5.19 -23.80 -22.88
N THR A 52 4.22 -24.64 -23.26
CA THR A 52 3.44 -24.53 -24.50
C THR A 52 1.98 -24.16 -24.29
N SER A 53 1.44 -24.26 -23.04
CA SER A 53 0.02 -24.04 -22.74
C SER A 53 -0.17 -23.10 -21.56
N VAL A 54 -1.03 -22.10 -21.70
CA VAL A 54 -1.39 -21.11 -20.65
C VAL A 54 -2.06 -21.79 -19.44
N PHE A 55 -2.87 -22.82 -19.66
CA PHE A 55 -3.58 -23.54 -18.59
C PHE A 55 -2.62 -24.34 -17.69
N ASP A 56 -1.61 -24.97 -18.27
CA ASP A 56 -0.57 -25.65 -17.50
C ASP A 56 0.32 -24.66 -16.76
N GLY A 57 0.52 -23.43 -17.31
CA GLY A 57 1.17 -22.30 -16.63
C GLY A 57 0.51 -21.94 -15.31
N ALA A 58 -0.78 -21.73 -15.34
CA ALA A 58 -1.54 -21.40 -14.16
C ALA A 58 -1.46 -22.48 -13.06
N LYS A 59 -1.48 -23.77 -13.42
CA LYS A 59 -1.29 -24.87 -12.47
C LYS A 59 0.11 -24.85 -11.85
N ARG A 60 1.14 -24.67 -12.65
CA ARG A 60 2.54 -24.65 -12.18
C ARG A 60 2.83 -23.46 -11.29
N ILE A 61 2.30 -22.28 -11.61
CA ILE A 61 2.36 -21.10 -10.72
C ILE A 61 1.64 -21.39 -9.39
N ALA A 62 0.46 -22.04 -9.43
CA ALA A 62 -0.22 -22.44 -8.22
C ALA A 62 0.61 -23.39 -7.33
N PHE A 63 1.37 -24.33 -7.91
CA PHE A 63 2.32 -25.16 -7.17
C PHE A 63 3.47 -24.33 -6.57
N ALA A 64 4.02 -23.36 -7.31
CA ALA A 64 5.07 -22.50 -6.80
C ALA A 64 4.59 -21.72 -5.56
N ILE A 65 3.35 -21.21 -5.57
CA ILE A 65 2.73 -20.53 -4.43
C ILE A 65 2.57 -21.48 -3.24
N VAL A 66 2.07 -22.71 -3.44
CA VAL A 66 1.94 -23.69 -2.35
C VAL A 66 3.28 -24.03 -1.74
N PHE A 67 4.30 -24.21 -2.58
CA PHE A 67 5.64 -24.50 -2.12
C PHE A 67 6.24 -23.35 -1.30
N SER A 68 6.11 -22.10 -1.75
CA SER A 68 6.62 -20.94 -1.00
C SER A 68 5.95 -20.80 0.38
N TYR A 69 4.62 -21.03 0.47
CA TYR A 69 3.92 -21.01 1.74
C TYR A 69 4.29 -22.19 2.67
N LEU A 70 4.65 -23.34 2.11
CA LEU A 70 5.19 -24.44 2.89
C LEU A 70 6.56 -24.09 3.48
N VAL A 71 7.40 -23.39 2.73
CA VAL A 71 8.72 -22.94 3.19
C VAL A 71 8.57 -21.93 4.34
N SER A 72 7.76 -20.89 4.17
CA SER A 72 7.54 -19.89 5.23
C SER A 72 6.89 -20.48 6.48
N PHE A 73 5.92 -21.40 6.33
CA PHE A 73 5.36 -22.18 7.44
C PHE A 73 6.43 -22.95 8.18
N THR A 74 7.26 -23.71 7.47
CA THR A 74 8.30 -24.56 8.07
C THR A 74 9.34 -23.72 8.82
N LEU A 75 9.85 -22.67 8.18
CA LEU A 75 10.82 -21.75 8.79
C LEU A 75 10.26 -21.05 10.03
N SER A 76 9.01 -20.59 9.98
CA SER A 76 8.36 -19.93 11.10
C SER A 76 8.13 -20.87 12.29
N MET A 77 7.73 -22.12 12.02
CA MET A 77 7.57 -23.15 13.06
C MET A 77 8.90 -23.52 13.70
N ILE A 78 9.96 -23.73 12.91
CA ILE A 78 11.31 -23.98 13.43
C ILE A 78 11.74 -22.82 14.33
N TYR A 79 11.60 -21.59 13.85
CA TYR A 79 11.96 -20.39 14.62
C TYR A 79 11.19 -20.31 15.94
N PHE A 80 9.86 -20.56 15.89
CA PHE A 80 9.00 -20.52 17.07
C PHE A 80 9.47 -21.50 18.16
N PHE A 81 9.70 -22.76 17.82
CA PHE A 81 10.12 -23.78 18.77
C PHE A 81 11.55 -23.57 19.26
N VAL A 82 12.49 -23.22 18.39
CA VAL A 82 13.90 -22.93 18.77
C VAL A 82 13.99 -21.76 19.77
N LYS A 83 13.07 -20.78 19.65
CA LYS A 83 13.01 -19.65 20.60
C LYS A 83 12.17 -19.93 21.86
N GLY A 84 11.86 -21.19 22.12
CA GLY A 84 11.15 -21.62 23.32
C GLY A 84 9.65 -21.38 23.28
N GLY A 85 9.06 -21.25 22.11
CA GLY A 85 7.61 -21.15 21.92
C GLY A 85 6.90 -22.40 22.44
N LYS A 86 5.83 -22.21 23.21
CA LYS A 86 5.00 -23.28 23.75
C LYS A 86 3.56 -23.10 23.32
N LEU A 87 2.88 -24.18 23.01
CA LEU A 87 1.44 -24.17 22.80
C LEU A 87 0.76 -24.07 24.16
N ALA A 88 -0.07 -23.05 24.34
CA ALA A 88 -0.82 -22.79 25.54
C ALA A 88 -2.33 -22.81 25.26
N ASP A 89 -3.15 -23.01 26.31
CA ASP A 89 -4.61 -22.95 26.16
C ASP A 89 -5.03 -21.51 25.82
N PRO A 90 -5.69 -21.30 24.66
CA PRO A 90 -6.07 -19.97 24.20
C PRO A 90 -7.32 -19.40 24.88
N ARG A 91 -8.05 -20.19 25.68
CA ARG A 91 -9.41 -19.86 26.19
C ARG A 91 -9.46 -18.53 26.92
N ALA A 92 -8.48 -18.24 27.78
CA ALA A 92 -8.45 -16.99 28.56
C ALA A 92 -8.29 -15.73 27.70
N GLN A 93 -7.59 -15.83 26.56
CA GLN A 93 -7.27 -14.70 25.68
C GLN A 93 -8.19 -14.64 24.46
N MET A 94 -9.06 -15.63 24.23
CA MET A 94 -9.88 -15.72 23.02
C MET A 94 -10.88 -14.58 22.91
N LYS A 95 -11.56 -14.21 24.01
CA LYS A 95 -12.59 -13.16 23.99
C LYS A 95 -12.05 -11.78 23.65
N PRO A 96 -10.97 -11.27 24.28
CA PRO A 96 -10.38 -9.99 23.89
C PRO A 96 -9.77 -10.03 22.48
N LEU A 97 -9.17 -11.15 22.09
CA LEU A 97 -8.62 -11.31 20.73
C LEU A 97 -9.71 -11.22 19.68
N LEU A 98 -10.83 -11.92 19.84
CA LEU A 98 -11.95 -11.86 18.90
C LEU A 98 -12.60 -10.49 18.86
N ALA A 99 -12.68 -9.76 19.97
CA ALA A 99 -13.27 -8.43 19.98
C ALA A 99 -12.52 -7.43 19.07
N SER A 100 -11.20 -7.52 18.98
CA SER A 100 -10.38 -6.70 18.09
C SER A 100 -10.25 -7.30 16.69
N ALA A 101 -10.16 -8.63 16.57
CA ALA A 101 -9.96 -9.28 15.29
C ALA A 101 -11.21 -9.25 14.39
N LEU A 102 -12.42 -9.38 14.95
CA LEU A 102 -13.66 -9.44 14.19
C LEU A 102 -13.91 -8.21 13.29
N PRO A 103 -13.80 -6.96 13.76
CA PRO A 103 -13.97 -5.79 12.91
C PRO A 103 -12.94 -5.73 11.78
N ILE A 104 -11.67 -6.05 12.07
CA ILE A 104 -10.59 -6.02 11.08
C ILE A 104 -10.79 -7.13 10.03
N THR A 105 -11.15 -8.35 10.48
CA THR A 105 -11.45 -9.46 9.58
C THR A 105 -12.69 -9.14 8.72
N GLY A 106 -13.71 -8.56 9.33
CA GLY A 106 -14.91 -8.09 8.62
C GLY A 106 -14.59 -7.10 7.51
N MET A 107 -13.74 -6.10 7.78
CA MET A 107 -13.28 -5.15 6.76
C MET A 107 -12.52 -5.85 5.63
N ARG A 108 -11.60 -6.76 5.94
CA ARG A 108 -10.79 -7.47 4.92
C ARG A 108 -11.64 -8.38 4.05
N THR A 109 -12.53 -9.15 4.66
CA THR A 109 -13.47 -10.02 3.93
C THR A 109 -14.42 -9.20 3.06
N SER A 110 -14.98 -8.12 3.61
CA SER A 110 -15.84 -7.21 2.83
C SER A 110 -15.08 -6.53 1.69
N SER A 111 -13.81 -6.13 1.91
CA SER A 111 -12.97 -5.59 0.84
C SER A 111 -12.79 -6.58 -0.30
N SER A 112 -12.53 -7.85 0.00
CA SER A 112 -12.41 -8.90 -1.01
C SER A 112 -13.72 -9.11 -1.78
N LEU A 113 -14.86 -9.14 -1.08
CA LEU A 113 -16.18 -9.24 -1.71
C LEU A 113 -16.48 -8.04 -2.61
N ILE A 114 -16.20 -6.82 -2.13
CA ILE A 114 -16.41 -5.58 -2.90
C ILE A 114 -15.53 -5.57 -4.15
N ASN A 115 -14.27 -5.97 -4.05
CA ASN A 115 -13.38 -6.08 -5.21
C ASN A 115 -13.89 -7.12 -6.23
N THR A 116 -14.46 -8.25 -5.76
CA THR A 116 -15.10 -9.24 -6.63
C THR A 116 -16.31 -8.64 -7.34
N VAL A 117 -17.17 -7.92 -6.62
CA VAL A 117 -18.34 -7.23 -7.19
C VAL A 117 -17.91 -6.19 -8.22
N ILE A 118 -16.88 -5.39 -7.94
CA ILE A 118 -16.32 -4.42 -8.88
C ILE A 118 -15.80 -5.12 -10.14
N SER A 119 -15.08 -6.22 -9.99
CA SER A 119 -14.54 -7.01 -11.12
C SER A 119 -15.63 -7.57 -12.05
N LEU A 120 -16.84 -7.77 -11.54
CA LEU A 120 -18.00 -8.22 -12.33
C LEU A 120 -18.76 -7.03 -12.94
N ILE A 121 -18.95 -5.97 -12.16
CA ILE A 121 -19.76 -4.81 -12.57
C ILE A 121 -19.01 -3.94 -13.58
N LEU A 122 -17.73 -3.68 -13.38
CA LEU A 122 -16.97 -2.74 -14.18
C LEU A 122 -16.95 -3.09 -15.68
N PRO A 123 -16.62 -4.34 -16.08
CA PRO A 123 -16.69 -4.73 -17.50
C PRO A 123 -18.08 -4.54 -18.09
N ALA A 124 -19.13 -4.98 -17.37
CA ALA A 124 -20.51 -4.86 -17.83
C ALA A 124 -20.93 -3.39 -18.03
N ARG A 125 -20.50 -2.49 -17.14
CA ARG A 125 -20.81 -1.05 -17.26
C ARG A 125 -20.01 -0.36 -18.36
N LEU A 126 -18.77 -0.76 -18.62
CA LEU A 126 -17.97 -0.27 -19.74
C LEU A 126 -18.58 -0.68 -21.08
N ILE A 127 -19.02 -1.92 -21.21
CA ILE A 127 -19.70 -2.42 -22.41
C ILE A 127 -21.02 -1.66 -22.60
N ALA A 128 -21.81 -1.47 -21.56
CA ALA A 128 -23.03 -0.68 -21.62
C ALA A 128 -22.79 0.80 -21.98
N ALA A 129 -21.60 1.31 -21.72
CA ALA A 129 -21.15 2.66 -22.14
C ALA A 129 -20.65 2.74 -23.59
N GLY A 130 -20.70 1.62 -24.35
CA GLY A 130 -20.36 1.58 -25.78
C GLY A 130 -18.97 1.03 -26.10
N MET A 131 -18.20 0.56 -25.11
CA MET A 131 -16.92 -0.12 -25.37
C MET A 131 -17.17 -1.56 -25.85
N SER A 132 -16.32 -2.05 -26.75
CA SER A 132 -16.31 -3.48 -27.08
C SER A 132 -15.83 -4.30 -25.87
N SER A 133 -16.22 -5.58 -25.79
CA SER A 133 -15.79 -6.46 -24.72
C SER A 133 -14.26 -6.58 -24.64
N ALA A 134 -13.58 -6.62 -25.79
CA ALA A 134 -12.13 -6.70 -25.86
C ALA A 134 -11.46 -5.43 -25.31
N GLU A 135 -11.93 -4.24 -25.68
CA GLU A 135 -11.42 -2.96 -25.19
C GLU A 135 -11.66 -2.80 -23.68
N ALA A 136 -12.85 -3.16 -23.18
CA ALA A 136 -13.16 -3.10 -21.76
C ALA A 136 -12.24 -3.98 -20.95
N MET A 137 -12.02 -5.24 -21.35
CA MET A 137 -11.13 -6.17 -20.66
C MET A 137 -9.66 -5.76 -20.75
N SER A 138 -9.21 -5.28 -21.91
CA SER A 138 -7.86 -4.74 -22.11
C SER A 138 -7.62 -3.54 -21.19
N GLY A 139 -8.53 -2.56 -21.19
CA GLY A 139 -8.43 -1.38 -20.33
C GLY A 139 -8.41 -1.71 -18.84
N ILE A 140 -9.24 -2.64 -18.41
CA ILE A 140 -9.19 -3.14 -17.01
C ILE A 140 -7.84 -3.81 -16.72
N GLY A 141 -7.30 -4.58 -17.65
CA GLY A 141 -5.97 -5.19 -17.54
C GLY A 141 -4.86 -4.14 -17.38
N VAL A 142 -4.91 -3.06 -18.16
CA VAL A 142 -3.96 -1.95 -18.05
C VAL A 142 -4.08 -1.23 -16.70
N VAL A 143 -5.30 -0.96 -16.22
CA VAL A 143 -5.51 -0.31 -14.92
C VAL A 143 -5.07 -1.21 -13.77
N MET A 144 -5.63 -2.44 -13.70
CA MET A 144 -5.47 -3.31 -12.54
C MET A 144 -4.15 -4.08 -12.55
N GLY A 145 -3.71 -4.51 -13.73
CA GLY A 145 -2.51 -5.35 -13.89
C GLY A 145 -1.21 -4.59 -14.06
N MET A 146 -1.27 -3.34 -14.52
CA MET A 146 -0.07 -2.55 -14.84
C MET A 146 0.00 -1.27 -14.00
N SER A 147 -0.98 -0.37 -14.14
CA SER A 147 -0.89 0.98 -13.55
C SER A 147 -1.04 0.98 -12.02
N MET A 148 -2.02 0.24 -11.48
CA MET A 148 -2.27 0.19 -10.03
C MET A 148 -1.12 -0.43 -9.23
N PRO A 149 -0.45 -1.51 -9.65
CA PRO A 149 0.75 -2.00 -8.99
C PRO A 149 1.83 -0.93 -8.86
N VAL A 150 2.13 -0.18 -9.93
CA VAL A 150 3.14 0.88 -9.90
C VAL A 150 2.74 2.00 -8.94
N LEU A 151 1.48 2.45 -8.99
CA LEU A 151 0.95 3.48 -8.09
C LEU A 151 0.92 3.02 -6.61
N SER A 152 0.86 1.72 -6.35
CA SER A 152 0.82 1.17 -4.99
C SER A 152 2.21 0.94 -4.37
N ILE A 153 3.29 0.89 -5.16
CA ILE A 153 4.66 0.70 -4.62
C ILE A 153 5.00 1.69 -3.50
N PRO A 154 4.79 3.01 -3.66
CA PRO A 154 5.06 3.96 -2.58
C PRO A 154 4.19 3.76 -1.34
N ALA A 155 2.95 3.31 -1.52
CA ALA A 155 2.04 3.04 -0.41
C ALA A 155 2.52 1.84 0.44
N THR A 156 3.22 0.87 -0.14
CA THR A 156 3.81 -0.26 0.62
C THR A 156 4.92 0.21 1.55
N LEU A 157 5.72 1.19 1.16
CA LEU A 157 6.74 1.81 2.02
C LEU A 157 6.09 2.47 3.25
N ILE A 158 4.99 3.18 3.04
CA ILE A 158 4.23 3.81 4.12
C ILE A 158 3.55 2.74 4.99
N GLY A 159 3.08 1.66 4.41
CA GLY A 159 2.54 0.51 5.14
C GLY A 159 3.55 -0.14 6.06
N SER A 160 4.79 -0.33 5.61
CA SER A 160 5.87 -0.87 6.45
C SER A 160 6.21 0.04 7.62
N LEU A 161 6.22 1.36 7.41
CA LEU A 161 6.37 2.35 8.47
C LEU A 161 5.24 2.23 9.51
N ALA A 162 4.00 2.11 9.06
CA ALA A 162 2.85 1.92 9.94
C ALA A 162 3.01 0.69 10.83
N LEU A 163 3.45 -0.44 10.25
CA LEU A 163 3.66 -1.69 11.00
C LEU A 163 4.69 -1.55 12.11
N VAL A 164 5.79 -0.83 11.88
CA VAL A 164 6.82 -0.59 12.89
C VAL A 164 6.31 0.33 14.02
N MET A 165 5.45 1.30 13.70
CA MET A 165 4.96 2.28 14.66
C MET A 165 3.76 1.78 15.49
N VAL A 166 2.95 0.87 14.97
CA VAL A 166 1.73 0.34 15.62
C VAL A 166 1.97 -0.17 17.06
N PRO A 167 2.96 -1.02 17.35
CA PRO A 167 3.20 -1.49 18.72
C PRO A 167 3.57 -0.36 19.69
N GLU A 168 4.33 0.63 19.25
CA GLU A 168 4.72 1.77 20.08
C GLU A 168 3.53 2.71 20.36
N LEU A 169 2.69 2.94 19.37
CA LEU A 169 1.46 3.72 19.52
C LEU A 169 0.49 3.07 20.50
N ALA A 170 0.28 1.76 20.36
CA ALA A 170 -0.56 0.98 21.28
C ALA A 170 -0.03 1.04 22.71
N GLU A 171 1.27 0.82 22.90
CA GLU A 171 1.91 0.87 24.22
C GLU A 171 1.72 2.23 24.91
N ASN A 172 1.99 3.33 24.18
CA ASN A 172 1.82 4.68 24.73
C ASN A 172 0.36 5.02 25.04
N PHE A 173 -0.58 4.54 24.21
CA PHE A 173 -2.02 4.72 24.46
C PHE A 173 -2.49 4.02 25.74
N TYR A 174 -2.16 2.73 25.89
CA TYR A 174 -2.59 1.94 27.06
C TYR A 174 -1.86 2.32 28.35
N ARG A 175 -0.64 2.87 28.24
CA ARG A 175 0.08 3.46 29.41
C ARG A 175 -0.40 4.86 29.78
N GLY A 176 -1.31 5.47 29.01
CA GLY A 176 -1.80 6.82 29.25
C GLY A 176 -0.80 7.94 28.95
N ASN A 177 0.29 7.66 28.21
CA ASN A 177 1.30 8.64 27.85
C ASN A 177 0.85 9.46 26.61
N HIS A 178 -0.12 10.35 26.82
CA HIS A 178 -0.77 11.12 25.76
C HIS A 178 0.19 12.05 24.99
N ARG A 179 1.20 12.59 25.65
CA ARG A 179 2.20 13.47 25.00
C ARG A 179 3.04 12.69 23.99
N GLN A 180 3.56 11.54 24.37
CA GLN A 180 4.39 10.72 23.47
C GLN A 180 3.54 10.08 22.35
N LEU A 181 2.31 9.70 22.67
CA LEU A 181 1.34 9.23 21.66
C LEU A 181 1.10 10.30 20.60
N LYS A 182 0.84 11.56 20.99
CA LYS A 182 0.69 12.69 20.07
C LYS A 182 1.92 12.89 19.20
N ASP A 183 3.12 12.92 19.81
CA ASP A 183 4.37 13.14 19.09
C ASP A 183 4.63 12.04 18.06
N ASN A 184 4.28 10.79 18.38
CA ASN A 184 4.39 9.66 17.45
C ASN A 184 3.36 9.75 16.32
N ILE A 185 2.12 10.15 16.59
CA ILE A 185 1.10 10.41 15.57
C ILE A 185 1.55 11.52 14.60
N GLU A 186 2.05 12.63 15.13
CA GLU A 186 2.55 13.76 14.31
C GLU A 186 3.74 13.33 13.45
N LYS A 187 4.68 12.56 14.00
CA LYS A 187 5.82 12.02 13.25
C LYS A 187 5.37 11.08 12.13
N ALA A 188 4.43 10.17 12.42
CA ALA A 188 3.89 9.26 11.42
C ALA A 188 3.25 9.99 10.26
N LEU A 189 2.39 10.97 10.54
CA LEU A 189 1.71 11.78 9.53
C LEU A 189 2.70 12.61 8.71
N LYS A 190 3.66 13.28 9.37
CA LYS A 190 4.69 14.07 8.70
C LYS A 190 5.53 13.21 7.76
N LEU A 191 6.02 12.05 8.23
CA LEU A 191 6.84 11.16 7.41
C LEU A 191 6.05 10.58 6.23
N THR A 192 4.78 10.24 6.45
CA THR A 192 3.87 9.80 5.37
C THR A 192 3.71 10.87 4.29
N CYS A 193 3.46 12.12 4.70
CA CYS A 193 3.37 13.24 3.75
C CYS A 193 4.68 13.47 3.00
N LEU A 194 5.83 13.42 3.69
CA LEU A 194 7.14 13.59 3.07
C LEU A 194 7.39 12.52 1.99
N VAL A 195 7.15 11.24 2.31
CA VAL A 195 7.35 10.14 1.36
C VAL A 195 6.40 10.26 0.17
N ALA A 196 5.11 10.55 0.41
CA ALA A 196 4.13 10.70 -0.66
C ALA A 196 4.48 11.89 -1.57
N CYS A 197 4.84 13.03 -0.98
CA CYS A 197 5.16 14.25 -1.74
C CYS A 197 6.47 14.14 -2.51
N ALA A 198 7.46 13.37 -2.01
CA ALA A 198 8.70 13.10 -2.73
C ALA A 198 8.49 12.22 -3.98
N ILE A 199 7.54 11.29 -3.93
CA ILE A 199 7.35 10.32 -5.01
C ILE A 199 6.36 10.82 -6.08
N ILE A 200 5.36 11.61 -5.71
CA ILE A 200 4.35 12.12 -6.64
C ILE A 200 4.97 12.87 -7.84
N PRO A 201 5.93 13.82 -7.65
CA PRO A 201 6.56 14.51 -8.79
C PRO A 201 7.30 13.58 -9.73
N ALA A 202 7.98 12.55 -9.21
CA ALA A 202 8.66 11.55 -10.02
C ALA A 202 7.67 10.73 -10.85
N LEU A 203 6.56 10.26 -10.26
CA LEU A 203 5.50 9.56 -10.98
C LEU A 203 4.79 10.47 -11.99
N PHE A 204 4.62 11.75 -11.69
CA PHE A 204 4.03 12.71 -12.61
C PHE A 204 4.94 12.97 -13.83
N ALA A 205 6.22 13.19 -13.61
CA ALA A 205 7.17 13.49 -14.66
C ALA A 205 7.51 12.27 -15.51
N LEU A 206 7.70 11.12 -14.89
CA LEU A 206 8.20 9.89 -15.53
C LEU A 206 7.11 8.85 -15.78
N GLY A 207 5.84 9.11 -15.42
CA GLY A 207 4.77 8.13 -15.52
C GLY A 207 4.58 7.54 -16.90
N GLU A 208 4.64 8.38 -17.96
CA GLU A 208 4.53 7.94 -19.34
C GLU A 208 5.71 7.02 -19.71
N ASP A 209 6.92 7.40 -19.35
CA ASP A 209 8.13 6.64 -19.64
C ASP A 209 8.18 5.32 -18.86
N LEU A 210 7.69 5.31 -17.61
CA LEU A 210 7.57 4.09 -16.80
C LEU A 210 6.57 3.10 -17.43
N GLY A 211 5.45 3.58 -17.97
CA GLY A 211 4.50 2.71 -18.66
C GLY A 211 5.11 2.02 -19.88
N VAL A 212 5.88 2.75 -20.67
CA VAL A 212 6.60 2.20 -21.83
C VAL A 212 7.74 1.26 -21.39
N LEU A 213 8.58 1.69 -20.43
CA LEU A 213 9.73 0.89 -19.98
C LEU A 213 9.35 -0.42 -19.33
N LEU A 214 8.29 -0.45 -18.51
CA LEU A 214 7.93 -1.63 -17.73
C LEU A 214 6.96 -2.56 -18.47
N PHE A 215 6.10 -2.00 -19.33
CA PHE A 215 4.98 -2.74 -19.92
C PHE A 215 4.82 -2.56 -21.43
N ASP A 216 5.68 -1.77 -22.07
CA ASP A 216 5.57 -1.38 -23.48
C ASP A 216 4.16 -0.82 -23.79
N ASN A 217 3.62 -0.01 -22.87
CA ASN A 217 2.23 0.46 -22.93
C ASN A 217 2.10 1.94 -22.53
N GLU A 218 1.82 2.80 -23.51
CA GLU A 218 1.65 4.23 -23.29
C GLU A 218 0.41 4.59 -22.46
N GLU A 219 -0.67 3.80 -22.59
CA GLU A 219 -1.90 4.05 -21.83
C GLU A 219 -1.68 3.83 -20.35
N CYS A 220 -0.94 2.78 -19.98
CA CYS A 220 -0.48 2.56 -18.61
C CYS A 220 0.27 3.78 -18.08
N GLY A 221 1.21 4.32 -18.86
CA GLY A 221 1.97 5.50 -18.49
C GLY A 221 1.11 6.74 -18.27
N ARG A 222 0.15 7.00 -19.17
CA ARG A 222 -0.81 8.10 -19.02
C ARG A 222 -1.67 7.98 -17.77
N ILE A 223 -2.08 6.77 -17.41
CA ILE A 223 -2.82 6.50 -16.18
C ILE A 223 -1.95 6.78 -14.95
N ILE A 224 -0.70 6.29 -14.92
CA ILE A 224 0.24 6.53 -13.81
C ILE A 224 0.41 8.05 -13.60
N LYS A 225 0.70 8.80 -14.64
CA LYS A 225 0.89 10.25 -14.60
C LYS A 225 -0.33 11.01 -14.07
N ARG A 226 -1.53 10.68 -14.56
CA ARG A 226 -2.78 11.38 -14.17
C ARG A 226 -3.24 11.03 -12.76
N CYS A 227 -2.98 9.80 -12.32
CA CYS A 227 -3.51 9.26 -11.09
C CYS A 227 -2.53 9.28 -9.92
N CYS A 228 -1.27 9.71 -10.12
CA CYS A 228 -0.25 9.75 -9.05
C CYS A 228 -0.67 10.60 -7.83
N PHE A 229 -1.48 11.64 -8.03
CA PHE A 229 -1.95 12.52 -6.94
C PHE A 229 -2.85 11.79 -5.92
N MET A 230 -3.48 10.67 -6.30
CA MET A 230 -4.24 9.84 -5.37
C MET A 230 -3.35 9.20 -4.29
N LEU A 231 -2.05 9.16 -4.50
CA LEU A 231 -1.09 8.60 -3.54
C LEU A 231 -1.16 9.32 -2.20
N LEU A 232 -1.30 10.65 -2.18
CA LEU A 232 -1.32 11.43 -0.95
C LEU A 232 -2.51 11.07 -0.04
N PRO A 233 -3.78 11.15 -0.47
CA PRO A 233 -4.92 10.76 0.38
C PRO A 233 -4.91 9.27 0.71
N THR A 234 -4.48 8.40 -0.20
CA THR A 234 -4.38 6.96 0.06
C THR A 234 -3.36 6.67 1.18
N SER A 235 -2.19 7.30 1.13
CA SER A 235 -1.13 7.14 2.13
C SER A 235 -1.56 7.64 3.50
N ILE A 236 -2.19 8.81 3.57
CA ILE A 236 -2.72 9.37 4.83
C ILE A 236 -3.85 8.49 5.37
N SER A 237 -4.74 8.00 4.52
CA SER A 237 -5.80 7.06 4.93
C SER A 237 -5.22 5.78 5.52
N MET A 238 -4.20 5.21 4.89
CA MET A 238 -3.55 3.97 5.32
C MET A 238 -2.89 4.11 6.70
N ILE A 239 -2.09 5.15 6.92
CA ILE A 239 -1.42 5.37 8.20
C ILE A 239 -2.42 5.72 9.31
N THR A 240 -3.41 6.55 9.03
CA THR A 240 -4.43 6.93 10.02
C THR A 240 -5.33 5.77 10.41
N THR A 241 -5.68 4.88 9.48
CA THR A 241 -6.40 3.64 9.79
C THR A 241 -5.57 2.75 10.71
N SER A 242 -4.26 2.60 10.44
CA SER A 242 -3.35 1.82 11.29
C SER A 242 -3.21 2.42 12.69
N ILE A 243 -3.10 3.74 12.80
CA ILE A 243 -3.08 4.46 14.08
C ILE A 243 -4.37 4.21 14.87
N LEU A 244 -5.52 4.42 14.25
CA LEU A 244 -6.82 4.26 14.91
C LEU A 244 -7.07 2.82 15.37
N ASN A 245 -6.69 1.85 14.55
CA ASN A 245 -6.77 0.44 14.91
C ASN A 245 -5.84 0.08 16.08
N SER A 246 -4.65 0.69 16.17
CA SER A 246 -3.73 0.43 17.29
C SER A 246 -4.18 1.00 18.63
N VAL A 247 -5.09 1.98 18.61
CA VAL A 247 -5.63 2.64 19.81
C VAL A 247 -7.09 2.29 20.10
N GLY A 248 -7.59 1.18 19.54
CA GLY A 248 -8.89 0.58 19.87
C GLY A 248 -10.10 1.21 19.18
N TYR A 249 -9.91 1.92 18.05
CA TYR A 249 -11.02 2.50 17.25
C TYR A 249 -11.35 1.69 16.00
N GLU A 250 -11.17 0.35 16.01
CA GLU A 250 -11.38 -0.56 14.88
C GLU A 250 -12.82 -0.53 14.36
N LYS A 251 -13.80 -0.37 15.27
CA LYS A 251 -15.22 -0.29 14.88
C LYS A 251 -15.53 0.95 14.05
N GLN A 252 -14.93 2.09 14.41
CA GLN A 252 -15.10 3.35 13.70
C GLN A 252 -14.44 3.30 12.32
N THR A 253 -13.21 2.79 12.24
CA THR A 253 -12.51 2.62 10.96
C THR A 253 -13.24 1.64 10.05
N CYS A 254 -13.84 0.59 10.62
CA CYS A 254 -14.73 -0.32 9.88
C CYS A 254 -15.92 0.41 9.26
N GLY A 255 -16.60 1.26 10.04
CA GLY A 255 -17.70 2.08 9.51
C GLY A 255 -17.25 3.03 8.38
N TYR A 256 -16.10 3.68 8.54
CA TYR A 256 -15.52 4.58 7.53
C TYR A 256 -15.11 3.84 6.25
N PHE A 257 -14.60 2.62 6.39
CA PHE A 257 -14.32 1.74 5.27
C PHE A 257 -15.59 1.48 4.43
N PHE A 258 -16.72 1.16 5.06
CA PHE A 258 -17.97 0.93 4.32
C PHE A 258 -18.49 2.18 3.61
N ILE A 259 -18.32 3.36 4.20
CA ILE A 259 -18.66 4.63 3.52
C ILE A 259 -17.79 4.83 2.28
N GLY A 260 -16.48 4.61 2.40
CA GLY A 260 -15.56 4.68 1.27
C GLY A 260 -15.86 3.62 0.20
N ALA A 261 -16.18 2.40 0.60
CA ALA A 261 -16.54 1.31 -0.30
C ALA A 261 -17.84 1.60 -1.07
N ALA A 262 -18.84 2.19 -0.41
CA ALA A 262 -20.05 2.64 -1.08
C ALA A 262 -19.75 3.70 -2.14
N ALA A 263 -18.87 4.67 -1.86
CA ALA A 263 -18.42 5.65 -2.84
C ALA A 263 -17.73 4.98 -4.04
N THR A 264 -16.86 3.99 -3.81
CA THR A 264 -16.21 3.23 -4.89
C THR A 264 -17.23 2.51 -5.76
N LEU A 265 -18.20 1.81 -5.16
CA LEU A 265 -19.25 1.10 -5.90
C LEU A 265 -20.13 2.06 -6.70
N LEU A 266 -20.54 3.20 -6.13
CA LEU A 266 -21.30 4.23 -6.84
C LEU A 266 -20.53 4.79 -8.03
N CYS A 267 -19.25 5.12 -7.85
CA CYS A 267 -18.40 5.58 -8.95
C CYS A 267 -18.27 4.51 -10.04
N THR A 268 -18.04 3.25 -9.68
CA THR A 268 -17.93 2.14 -10.62
C THR A 268 -19.23 1.88 -11.39
N TRP A 269 -20.38 2.17 -10.77
CA TRP A 269 -21.68 1.99 -11.41
C TRP A 269 -22.06 3.13 -12.37
N PHE A 270 -21.85 4.39 -11.96
CA PHE A 270 -22.35 5.55 -12.70
C PHE A 270 -21.33 6.20 -13.63
N LEU A 271 -20.05 6.23 -13.27
CA LEU A 271 -19.02 6.97 -13.98
C LEU A 271 -18.47 6.32 -15.26
N PRO A 272 -18.57 5.00 -15.51
CA PRO A 272 -18.02 4.40 -16.74
C PRO A 272 -18.57 5.03 -18.04
N ALA A 273 -19.83 5.50 -18.03
CA ALA A 273 -20.43 6.20 -19.16
C ALA A 273 -19.77 7.54 -19.49
N TYR A 274 -19.07 8.19 -18.56
CA TYR A 274 -18.48 9.53 -18.70
C TYR A 274 -16.95 9.50 -18.85
N ILE A 275 -16.29 8.66 -18.04
CA ILE A 275 -14.82 8.63 -17.93
C ILE A 275 -14.21 7.25 -18.20
N GLY A 276 -15.02 6.29 -18.70
CA GLY A 276 -14.54 4.96 -19.08
C GLY A 276 -13.84 4.23 -17.93
N ILE A 277 -12.66 3.65 -18.22
CA ILE A 277 -11.84 2.88 -17.29
C ILE A 277 -11.36 3.68 -16.05
N TYR A 278 -11.30 5.00 -16.14
CA TYR A 278 -10.92 5.87 -15.03
C TYR A 278 -11.96 5.88 -13.90
N ALA A 279 -13.17 5.36 -14.12
CA ALA A 279 -14.25 5.33 -13.13
C ALA A 279 -13.85 4.59 -11.86
N GLN A 280 -13.14 3.48 -11.99
CA GLN A 280 -12.65 2.73 -10.82
C GLN A 280 -11.56 3.47 -10.06
N ILE A 281 -10.63 4.12 -10.76
CA ILE A 281 -9.57 4.92 -10.13
C ILE A 281 -10.20 6.11 -9.40
N ALA A 282 -11.17 6.77 -10.00
CA ALA A 282 -11.92 7.85 -9.36
C ALA A 282 -12.67 7.35 -8.10
N GLY A 283 -13.25 6.16 -8.15
CA GLY A 283 -13.89 5.53 -7.00
C GLY A 283 -12.93 5.22 -5.87
N THR A 284 -11.76 4.64 -6.15
CA THR A 284 -10.74 4.37 -5.13
C THR A 284 -10.15 5.67 -4.56
N ALA A 285 -9.94 6.68 -5.40
CA ALA A 285 -9.49 8.01 -4.96
C ALA A 285 -10.53 8.67 -4.04
N ALA A 286 -11.82 8.65 -4.41
CA ALA A 286 -12.91 9.17 -3.59
C ALA A 286 -12.99 8.45 -2.23
N SER A 287 -12.89 7.11 -2.22
CA SER A 287 -12.84 6.31 -1.00
C SER A 287 -11.66 6.69 -0.12
N ALA A 288 -10.48 6.88 -0.70
CA ALA A 288 -9.28 7.29 0.03
C ALA A 288 -9.43 8.68 0.65
N VAL A 289 -10.00 9.65 -0.08
CA VAL A 289 -10.27 11.01 0.43
C VAL A 289 -11.28 10.98 1.57
N ILE A 290 -12.38 10.24 1.42
CA ILE A 290 -13.41 10.10 2.46
C ILE A 290 -12.81 9.46 3.71
N SER A 291 -12.10 8.34 3.57
CA SER A 291 -11.47 7.64 4.69
C SER A 291 -10.40 8.51 5.37
N CYS A 292 -9.59 9.22 4.60
CA CYS A 292 -8.61 10.18 5.10
C CYS A 292 -9.28 11.27 5.95
N ALA A 293 -10.33 11.92 5.43
CA ALA A 293 -11.03 13.00 6.13
C ALA A 293 -11.68 12.51 7.42
N LEU A 294 -12.38 11.37 7.39
CA LEU A 294 -13.06 10.80 8.55
C LEU A 294 -12.07 10.32 9.63
N ASN A 295 -10.98 9.66 9.22
CA ASN A 295 -9.94 9.22 10.14
C ASN A 295 -9.25 10.41 10.82
N LEU A 296 -8.86 11.43 10.05
CA LEU A 296 -8.23 12.63 10.60
C LEU A 296 -9.17 13.37 11.56
N ARG A 297 -10.45 13.49 11.19
CA ARG A 297 -11.47 14.08 12.08
C ARG A 297 -11.59 13.31 13.39
N LEU A 298 -11.55 11.98 13.34
CA LEU A 298 -11.62 11.13 14.53
C LEU A 298 -10.36 11.30 15.40
N ILE A 299 -9.16 11.31 14.80
CA ILE A 299 -7.90 11.55 15.52
C ILE A 299 -7.96 12.90 16.25
N VAL A 300 -8.32 13.97 15.55
CA VAL A 300 -8.41 15.32 16.16
C VAL A 300 -9.46 15.36 17.28
N LYS A 301 -10.61 14.72 17.08
CA LYS A 301 -11.71 14.70 18.11
C LYS A 301 -11.33 13.92 19.36
N LYS A 302 -10.56 12.84 19.22
CA LYS A 302 -10.22 11.92 20.31
C LYS A 302 -8.85 12.18 20.93
N SER A 303 -8.01 12.95 20.30
CA SER A 303 -6.74 13.38 20.88
C SER A 303 -6.97 14.35 22.03
N LYS A 304 -6.42 14.05 23.21
CA LYS A 304 -6.43 14.96 24.36
C LYS A 304 -5.51 16.17 24.15
N GLU A 305 -4.53 16.02 23.28
CA GLU A 305 -3.56 17.03 22.88
C GLU A 305 -3.82 17.49 21.44
N LYS A 306 -3.60 18.78 21.13
CA LYS A 306 -3.78 19.30 19.77
C LYS A 306 -2.73 18.72 18.81
N VAL A 307 -3.14 17.85 17.92
CA VAL A 307 -2.30 17.32 16.84
C VAL A 307 -2.13 18.35 15.73
N ARG A 308 -0.90 18.76 15.48
CA ARG A 308 -0.57 19.81 14.48
C ARG A 308 0.03 19.18 13.24
N PHE A 309 -0.82 18.81 12.27
CA PHE A 309 -0.36 18.22 11.01
C PHE A 309 -0.82 18.98 9.77
N LEU A 310 -1.94 19.71 9.85
CA LEU A 310 -2.59 20.33 8.69
C LEU A 310 -1.64 21.31 7.97
N LYS A 311 -0.92 22.15 8.73
CA LYS A 311 0.05 23.09 8.16
C LYS A 311 1.16 22.36 7.39
N HIS A 312 1.71 21.29 7.95
CA HIS A 312 2.76 20.50 7.28
C HIS A 312 2.22 19.80 6.02
N THR A 313 1.04 19.20 6.10
CA THR A 313 0.41 18.55 4.94
C THR A 313 0.13 19.54 3.81
N LEU A 314 -0.35 20.74 4.13
CA LEU A 314 -0.59 21.79 3.14
C LEU A 314 0.71 22.27 2.49
N ILE A 315 1.76 22.51 3.28
CA ILE A 315 3.05 22.94 2.74
C ILE A 315 3.63 21.83 1.84
N CYS A 316 3.60 20.56 2.27
CA CYS A 316 4.00 19.42 1.43
C CYS A 316 3.18 19.33 0.14
N ALA A 317 1.86 19.51 0.20
CA ALA A 317 1.00 19.46 -0.98
C ALA A 317 1.31 20.59 -1.98
N VAL A 318 1.60 21.79 -1.48
CA VAL A 318 2.00 22.95 -2.34
C VAL A 318 3.39 22.72 -2.95
N SER A 319 4.30 22.04 -2.23
CA SER A 319 5.64 21.74 -2.75
C SER A 319 5.66 20.80 -3.97
N ILE A 320 4.62 20.00 -4.17
CA ILE A 320 4.50 19.09 -5.31
C ILE A 320 4.53 19.84 -6.64
N LEU A 321 3.85 20.99 -6.73
CA LEU A 321 3.68 21.72 -8.00
C LEU A 321 5.02 22.18 -8.62
N PRO A 322 5.90 22.92 -7.93
CA PRO A 322 7.18 23.36 -8.50
C PRO A 322 8.10 22.18 -8.83
N VAL A 323 8.07 21.10 -8.04
CA VAL A 323 8.90 19.92 -8.32
C VAL A 323 8.36 19.12 -9.52
N CYS A 324 7.04 19.05 -9.71
CA CYS A 324 6.44 18.49 -10.94
C CYS A 324 6.87 19.26 -12.19
N LEU A 325 6.88 20.60 -12.14
CA LEU A 325 7.34 21.43 -13.26
C LEU A 325 8.81 21.20 -13.56
N LEU A 326 9.66 21.20 -12.53
CA LEU A 326 11.07 20.85 -12.67
C LEU A 326 11.27 19.47 -13.28
N GLY A 327 10.48 18.49 -12.85
CA GLY A 327 10.52 17.13 -13.37
C GLY A 327 10.19 17.05 -14.86
N ALA A 328 9.16 17.76 -15.31
CA ALA A 328 8.79 17.81 -16.71
C ALA A 328 9.89 18.45 -17.57
N LEU A 329 10.55 19.50 -17.07
CA LEU A 329 11.67 20.15 -17.75
C LEU A 329 12.89 19.22 -17.85
N LEU A 330 13.28 18.59 -16.76
CA LEU A 330 14.42 17.67 -16.71
C LEU A 330 14.19 16.45 -17.61
N ARG A 331 13.00 15.88 -17.56
CA ARG A 331 12.63 14.76 -18.44
C ARG A 331 12.80 15.13 -19.91
N ASN A 332 12.27 16.27 -20.36
CA ASN A 332 12.38 16.72 -21.75
C ASN A 332 13.84 16.93 -22.16
N LEU A 333 14.66 17.48 -21.26
CA LEU A 333 16.09 17.70 -21.51
C LEU A 333 16.85 16.37 -21.65
N PHE A 334 16.64 15.40 -20.74
CA PHE A 334 17.41 14.16 -20.75
C PHE A 334 16.95 13.18 -21.81
N VAL A 335 15.65 13.08 -22.10
CA VAL A 335 15.14 12.21 -23.17
C VAL A 335 15.59 12.68 -24.56
N SER A 336 15.88 13.99 -24.74
CA SER A 336 16.44 14.49 -26.00
C SER A 336 17.93 14.18 -26.21
N VAL A 337 18.68 13.86 -25.14
CA VAL A 337 20.15 13.71 -25.19
C VAL A 337 20.58 12.26 -25.01
N MET A 338 19.80 11.43 -24.33
CA MET A 338 20.20 10.07 -23.98
C MET A 338 19.05 9.04 -24.12
N PRO A 339 19.35 7.71 -24.19
CA PRO A 339 18.33 6.67 -24.24
C PRO A 339 17.36 6.74 -23.06
N LEU A 340 16.11 6.25 -23.26
CA LEU A 340 15.01 6.37 -22.30
C LEU A 340 15.35 5.83 -20.90
N PHE A 341 15.96 4.65 -20.81
CA PHE A 341 16.26 4.01 -19.53
C PHE A 341 17.20 4.82 -18.63
N PRO A 342 18.40 5.27 -19.05
CA PRO A 342 19.27 6.11 -18.24
C PRO A 342 18.65 7.50 -17.98
N ALA A 343 17.88 8.06 -18.93
CA ALA A 343 17.18 9.33 -18.75
C ALA A 343 16.18 9.26 -17.59
N VAL A 344 15.39 8.20 -17.51
CA VAL A 344 14.41 7.97 -16.44
C VAL A 344 15.09 7.83 -15.07
N ILE A 345 16.16 7.03 -14.99
CA ILE A 345 16.89 6.86 -13.72
C ILE A 345 17.51 8.17 -13.26
N LEU A 346 18.18 8.88 -14.13
CA LEU A 346 18.84 10.14 -13.79
C LEU A 346 17.83 11.23 -13.39
N THR A 347 16.75 11.38 -14.17
CA THR A 347 15.68 12.31 -13.82
C THR A 347 15.05 11.97 -12.48
N GLY A 348 14.74 10.70 -12.23
CA GLY A 348 14.18 10.24 -10.96
C GLY A 348 15.09 10.51 -9.77
N ALA A 349 16.39 10.22 -9.90
CA ALA A 349 17.38 10.48 -8.86
C ALA A 349 17.51 11.99 -8.56
N ILE A 350 17.57 12.83 -9.59
CA ILE A 350 17.66 14.29 -9.44
C ILE A 350 16.38 14.85 -8.81
N LEU A 351 15.21 14.36 -9.21
CA LEU A 351 13.94 14.79 -8.63
C LEU A 351 13.82 14.44 -7.15
N LEU A 352 14.19 13.23 -6.76
CA LEU A 352 14.19 12.82 -5.36
C LEU A 352 15.17 13.64 -4.52
N ALA A 353 16.35 13.95 -5.07
CA ALA A 353 17.32 14.80 -4.41
C ALA A 353 16.84 16.26 -4.30
N ALA A 354 16.28 16.81 -5.38
CA ALA A 354 15.74 18.17 -5.41
C ALA A 354 14.57 18.34 -4.44
N ASP A 355 13.64 17.36 -4.40
CA ASP A 355 12.52 17.39 -3.47
C ASP A 355 12.99 17.27 -2.02
N ALA A 356 13.94 16.38 -1.73
CA ALA A 356 14.53 16.26 -0.40
C ALA A 356 15.21 17.58 0.05
N LEU A 357 15.96 18.24 -0.83
CA LEU A 357 16.55 19.54 -0.57
C LEU A 357 15.49 20.63 -0.36
N PHE A 358 14.45 20.64 -1.16
CA PHE A 358 13.35 21.60 -1.07
C PHE A 358 12.58 21.45 0.24
N LEU A 359 12.25 20.23 0.63
CA LEU A 359 11.58 19.90 1.90
C LEU A 359 12.47 20.23 3.11
N PHE A 360 13.79 20.05 2.98
CA PHE A 360 14.76 20.46 3.98
C PHE A 360 14.83 22.00 4.11
N ALA A 361 14.86 22.72 3.00
CA ALA A 361 14.85 24.18 2.98
C ALA A 361 13.57 24.78 3.60
N LEU A 362 12.43 24.11 3.46
CA LEU A 362 11.17 24.47 4.09
C LEU A 362 11.11 24.10 5.60
N GLY A 363 12.17 23.49 6.16
CA GLY A 363 12.22 23.07 7.56
C GLY A 363 11.25 21.91 7.89
N LEU A 364 10.80 21.17 6.90
CA LEU A 364 9.88 20.03 7.06
C LEU A 364 10.64 18.72 7.34
N ALA A 365 11.87 18.60 6.83
CA ALA A 365 12.77 17.48 7.09
C ALA A 365 13.81 17.88 8.15
N GLU A 366 13.80 17.24 9.32
CA GLU A 366 14.84 17.46 10.33
C GLU A 366 16.03 16.50 10.08
N PRO A 367 17.30 16.98 10.14
CA PRO A 367 18.48 16.12 9.96
C PRO A 367 18.58 14.99 10.99
N LYS A 368 17.89 15.12 12.12
CA LYS A 368 17.77 14.08 13.14
C LYS A 368 17.04 12.82 12.66
N TRP A 369 16.21 12.93 11.63
CA TRP A 369 15.44 11.81 11.09
C TRP A 369 16.32 10.86 10.26
N ALA A 370 17.30 11.41 9.53
CA ALA A 370 18.32 10.60 8.84
C ALA A 370 19.16 9.78 9.83
N LYS A 371 19.46 10.35 11.01
CA LYS A 371 20.19 9.63 12.08
C LYS A 371 19.38 8.54 12.77
N LEU A 372 18.03 8.62 12.77
CA LEU A 372 17.17 7.58 13.32
C LEU A 372 17.08 6.33 12.41
N LEU A 373 17.19 6.53 11.11
CA LEU A 373 17.24 5.43 10.13
C LEU A 373 18.59 4.69 10.17
N VAL A 374 19.69 5.40 10.47
CA VAL A 374 21.06 4.83 10.50
C VAL A 374 21.43 4.24 11.87
N LYS A 375 20.82 4.67 12.97
CA LYS A 375 21.21 4.30 14.34
C LYS A 375 20.49 3.05 14.90
N ARG A 376 19.66 2.38 14.11
CA ARG A 376 18.96 1.12 14.48
C ARG A 376 19.31 -0.08 13.58
N SER A 377 20.38 0.03 12.77
CA SER A 377 21.00 -1.12 12.09
C SER A 377 22.04 -1.77 12.99
#